data_a1df69924c7aa98c2f1ea7dede243535
#
_entry.id   a1df69924c7aa98c2f1ea7dede243535
#
_cell.length_a   1.000
_cell.length_b   1.000
_cell.length_c   1.000
_cell.angle_alpha   90.00
_cell.angle_beta   90.00
_cell.angle_gamma   90.00
#
_symmetry.space_group_name_H-M   'P 1'
#
loop_
_entity.id
_entity.type
_entity.pdbx_description
1 polymer ?
#
loop_
_entity_poly.entity_id
_entity_poly.type
_entity_poly.pdbx_seq_one_letter_code
_entity_poly.pdbx_strand_id
1 'polypeptide(L)'
;KIVAAAQEERFTRIKHDSSYPFNAVQFVLNFSKLNLKDIDHIVFYEKPFLKFERLLETYVAFAPKGFISFSKAMPVWLKDKLFQKKMLMNELKRHDENFNDTKKINFSEHHLSHAASAFYPSPFDEALILTADGVGEWATTTVAIGKKNSLEIKKEIHFPHSLGLLYSAFTYFTGFKVNSGEYKLMGLAPYGTPKFKEKIYNNLIDVKDDGSFNLNQDFFNYATGLTMINQKFCNLFGRKNRNPDKEKIEQFHMDIAASIQVVTEEIMIKLVKSLRSEYKVNNL
;
A
#
# COMPACT_ATOMS: atom_id res chain seq x y z
N LYS A 1 9.87 17.76 -15.73
CA LYS A 1 9.74 16.79 -16.84
C LYS A 1 10.42 15.49 -16.46
N ILE A 2 9.74 14.35 -16.60
CA ILE A 2 10.35 13.03 -16.45
C ILE A 2 11.34 12.82 -17.61
N VAL A 3 12.58 12.46 -17.28
CA VAL A 3 13.66 12.20 -18.26
C VAL A 3 13.77 10.72 -18.56
N ALA A 4 13.79 9.88 -17.52
CA ALA A 4 13.85 8.42 -17.63
C ALA A 4 13.18 7.78 -16.41
N ALA A 5 12.68 6.54 -16.58
CA ALA A 5 12.17 5.70 -15.52
C ALA A 5 12.43 4.23 -15.87
N ALA A 6 12.79 3.42 -14.89
CA ALA A 6 12.98 1.99 -15.05
C ALA A 6 12.68 1.24 -13.74
N GLN A 7 12.22 0.01 -13.87
CA GLN A 7 12.04 -0.92 -12.77
C GLN A 7 13.23 -1.90 -12.72
N GLU A 8 13.71 -2.21 -11.52
CA GLU A 8 14.84 -3.13 -11.34
C GLU A 8 14.56 -4.53 -11.90
N GLU A 9 13.31 -5.01 -11.82
CA GLU A 9 12.88 -6.29 -12.39
C GLU A 9 13.14 -6.43 -13.90
N ARG A 10 13.23 -5.31 -14.64
CA ARG A 10 13.57 -5.33 -16.07
C ARG A 10 15.00 -5.81 -16.33
N PHE A 11 15.88 -5.56 -15.38
CA PHE A 11 17.29 -5.91 -15.45
C PHE A 11 17.58 -7.25 -14.80
N THR A 12 17.09 -7.45 -13.56
CA THR A 12 17.36 -8.66 -12.76
C THR A 12 16.53 -9.86 -13.19
N ARG A 13 15.36 -9.64 -13.84
CA ARG A 13 14.36 -10.67 -14.16
C ARG A 13 13.78 -11.38 -12.93
N ILE A 14 13.94 -10.80 -11.76
CA ILE A 14 13.37 -11.30 -10.50
C ILE A 14 12.06 -10.54 -10.25
N LYS A 15 10.94 -11.28 -10.25
CA LYS A 15 9.63 -10.67 -9.96
C LYS A 15 9.55 -10.20 -8.51
N HIS A 16 9.10 -8.97 -8.30
CA HIS A 16 9.03 -8.30 -6.99
C HIS A 16 10.40 -8.22 -6.29
N ASP A 17 11.44 -7.91 -7.06
CA ASP A 17 12.78 -7.68 -6.52
C ASP A 17 12.75 -6.53 -5.50
N SER A 18 13.04 -6.85 -4.24
CA SER A 18 13.03 -5.91 -3.12
C SER A 18 14.40 -5.31 -2.82
N SER A 19 15.42 -5.66 -3.60
CA SER A 19 16.77 -5.13 -3.45
C SER A 19 16.85 -3.65 -3.84
N TYR A 20 17.97 -3.02 -3.49
CA TYR A 20 18.28 -1.68 -3.99
C TYR A 20 18.31 -1.70 -5.53
N PRO A 21 17.63 -0.77 -6.22
CA PRO A 21 17.48 -0.79 -7.67
C PRO A 21 18.73 -0.31 -8.41
N PHE A 22 19.84 -1.04 -8.24
CA PHE A 22 21.15 -0.65 -8.75
C PHE A 22 21.14 -0.44 -10.26
N ASN A 23 20.61 -1.39 -11.00
CA ASN A 23 20.63 -1.33 -12.48
C ASN A 23 19.69 -0.24 -13.00
N ALA A 24 18.54 -0.05 -12.37
CA ALA A 24 17.61 1.01 -12.72
C ALA A 24 18.21 2.41 -12.48
N VAL A 25 18.88 2.62 -11.34
CA VAL A 25 19.60 3.87 -11.04
C VAL A 25 20.72 4.10 -12.07
N GLN A 26 21.52 3.07 -12.35
CA GLN A 26 22.59 3.17 -13.34
C GLN A 26 22.06 3.50 -14.73
N PHE A 27 20.94 2.87 -15.12
CA PHE A 27 20.27 3.15 -16.40
C PHE A 27 19.82 4.62 -16.48
N VAL A 28 19.17 5.14 -15.42
CA VAL A 28 18.67 6.52 -15.41
C VAL A 28 19.83 7.53 -15.48
N LEU A 29 20.91 7.31 -14.74
CA LEU A 29 22.10 8.14 -14.79
C LEU A 29 22.73 8.14 -16.17
N ASN A 30 22.94 6.97 -16.76
CA ASN A 30 23.52 6.84 -18.11
C ASN A 30 22.64 7.49 -19.19
N PHE A 31 21.32 7.26 -19.12
CA PHE A 31 20.36 7.82 -20.08
C PHE A 31 20.32 9.34 -20.02
N SER A 32 20.36 9.92 -18.83
CA SER A 32 20.38 11.37 -18.61
C SER A 32 21.76 11.99 -18.83
N LYS A 33 22.82 11.18 -18.96
CA LYS A 33 24.23 11.62 -19.06
C LYS A 33 24.67 12.46 -17.83
N LEU A 34 24.15 12.11 -16.66
CA LEU A 34 24.45 12.75 -15.38
C LEU A 34 25.22 11.80 -14.47
N ASN A 35 26.03 12.37 -13.58
CA ASN A 35 26.67 11.66 -12.47
C ASN A 35 25.93 11.98 -11.17
N LEU A 36 26.17 11.22 -10.11
CA LEU A 36 25.55 11.47 -8.79
C LEU A 36 25.87 12.87 -8.22
N LYS A 37 27.03 13.42 -8.53
CA LYS A 37 27.42 14.79 -8.15
C LYS A 37 26.52 15.87 -8.74
N ASP A 38 25.94 15.59 -9.94
CA ASP A 38 25.11 16.52 -10.69
C ASP A 38 23.64 16.47 -10.25
N ILE A 39 23.28 15.50 -9.40
CA ILE A 39 21.93 15.33 -8.86
C ILE A 39 21.74 16.24 -7.64
N ASP A 40 20.69 17.05 -7.62
CA ASP A 40 20.35 17.93 -6.51
C ASP A 40 19.67 17.17 -5.37
N HIS A 41 18.74 16.28 -5.67
CA HIS A 41 17.93 15.55 -4.71
C HIS A 41 17.78 14.08 -5.09
N ILE A 42 18.01 13.21 -4.12
CA ILE A 42 17.73 11.78 -4.18
C ILE A 42 16.60 11.55 -3.17
N VAL A 43 15.43 11.13 -3.63
CA VAL A 43 14.24 11.04 -2.78
C VAL A 43 13.83 9.59 -2.62
N PHE A 44 13.74 9.14 -1.37
CA PHE A 44 13.14 7.87 -1.03
C PHE A 44 11.65 8.06 -0.70
N TYR A 45 10.82 7.15 -1.16
CA TYR A 45 9.36 7.29 -1.22
C TYR A 45 8.60 7.08 0.10
N GLU A 46 9.28 6.83 1.21
CA GLU A 46 8.65 6.66 2.53
C GLU A 46 9.53 7.20 3.66
N LYS A 47 8.92 7.53 4.81
CA LYS A 47 9.60 7.98 6.03
C LYS A 47 9.73 6.83 7.04
N PRO A 48 10.90 6.20 7.17
CA PRO A 48 11.08 5.02 8.02
C PRO A 48 10.74 5.26 9.49
N PHE A 49 11.03 6.44 10.02
CA PHE A 49 10.76 6.78 11.43
C PHE A 49 9.26 6.81 11.72
N LEU A 50 8.42 7.36 10.84
CA LEU A 50 6.97 7.36 11.01
C LEU A 50 6.38 5.94 10.93
N LYS A 51 6.93 5.08 10.07
CA LYS A 51 6.56 3.66 10.06
C LYS A 51 6.91 2.95 11.37
N PHE A 52 8.08 3.26 11.91
CA PHE A 52 8.51 2.69 13.19
C PHE A 52 7.63 3.18 14.35
N GLU A 53 7.29 4.47 14.39
CA GLU A 53 6.34 5.05 15.32
C GLU A 53 5.00 4.31 15.29
N ARG A 54 4.41 4.13 14.12
CA ARG A 54 3.17 3.35 13.98
C ARG A 54 3.30 1.93 14.55
N LEU A 55 4.43 1.24 14.31
CA LEU A 55 4.65 -0.10 14.86
C LEU A 55 4.62 -0.09 16.38
N LEU A 56 5.29 0.88 17.01
CA LEU A 56 5.32 1.05 18.46
C LEU A 56 3.94 1.40 19.02
N GLU A 57 3.28 2.40 18.47
CA GLU A 57 1.96 2.84 18.92
C GLU A 57 0.90 1.74 18.75
N THR A 58 0.94 1.02 17.62
CA THR A 58 0.06 -0.13 17.40
C THR A 58 0.27 -1.19 18.49
N TYR A 59 1.52 -1.50 18.83
CA TYR A 59 1.80 -2.45 19.90
C TYR A 59 1.28 -1.96 21.25
N VAL A 60 1.55 -0.72 21.61
CA VAL A 60 1.08 -0.12 22.88
C VAL A 60 -0.45 -0.11 22.95
N ALA A 61 -1.13 0.25 21.86
CA ALA A 61 -2.60 0.31 21.81
C ALA A 61 -3.28 -1.06 22.00
N PHE A 62 -2.62 -2.13 21.57
CA PHE A 62 -3.18 -3.49 21.66
C PHE A 62 -2.55 -4.36 22.74
N ALA A 63 -1.56 -3.86 23.49
CA ALA A 63 -0.84 -4.64 24.51
C ALA A 63 -1.80 -5.29 25.55
N PRO A 64 -1.53 -6.53 25.99
CA PRO A 64 -0.40 -7.39 25.65
C PRO A 64 -0.57 -8.20 24.35
N LYS A 65 -1.67 -8.03 23.62
CA LYS A 65 -1.88 -8.68 22.32
C LYS A 65 -0.83 -8.19 21.33
N GLY A 66 -0.34 -9.09 20.46
CA GLY A 66 0.64 -8.74 19.44
C GLY A 66 2.10 -8.80 19.87
N PHE A 67 2.42 -9.22 21.10
CA PHE A 67 3.81 -9.32 21.56
C PHE A 67 4.69 -10.17 20.64
N ILE A 68 4.18 -11.31 20.17
CA ILE A 68 4.93 -12.22 19.28
C ILE A 68 5.23 -11.58 17.94
N SER A 69 4.26 -10.90 17.33
CA SER A 69 4.45 -10.20 16.06
C SER A 69 5.40 -9.01 16.21
N PHE A 70 5.25 -8.25 17.27
CA PHE A 70 6.11 -7.13 17.62
C PHE A 70 7.56 -7.57 17.85
N SER A 71 7.78 -8.61 18.66
CA SER A 71 9.12 -9.14 18.96
C SER A 71 9.85 -9.67 17.72
N LYS A 72 9.11 -10.21 16.74
CA LYS A 72 9.67 -10.63 15.45
C LYS A 72 9.97 -9.47 14.52
N ALA A 73 9.15 -8.41 14.55
CA ALA A 73 9.34 -7.24 13.71
C ALA A 73 10.47 -6.34 14.19
N MET A 74 10.64 -6.17 15.51
CA MET A 74 11.60 -5.23 16.11
C MET A 74 13.06 -5.40 15.63
N PRO A 75 13.67 -6.61 15.60
CA PRO A 75 15.05 -6.75 15.14
C PRO A 75 15.24 -6.32 13.69
N VAL A 76 14.27 -6.63 12.82
CA VAL A 76 14.31 -6.23 11.40
C VAL A 76 14.24 -4.71 11.28
N TRP A 77 13.33 -4.07 12.02
CA TRP A 77 13.17 -2.62 11.98
C TRP A 77 14.38 -1.87 12.53
N LEU A 78 14.94 -2.35 13.65
CA LEU A 78 16.14 -1.74 14.23
C LEU A 78 17.35 -1.87 13.31
N LYS A 79 17.52 -3.01 12.64
CA LYS A 79 18.66 -3.26 11.77
C LYS A 79 18.54 -2.55 10.42
N ASP A 80 17.39 -2.69 9.76
CA ASP A 80 17.26 -2.36 8.34
C ASP A 80 16.62 -0.99 8.09
N LYS A 81 15.70 -0.55 8.96
CA LYS A 81 14.87 0.63 8.70
C LYS A 81 15.36 1.90 9.37
N LEU A 82 15.83 1.83 10.63
CA LEU A 82 16.37 3.01 11.33
C LEU A 82 17.66 3.52 10.67
N PHE A 83 18.45 2.65 10.06
CA PHE A 83 19.68 3.01 9.37
C PHE A 83 19.52 3.18 7.85
N GLN A 84 18.29 3.32 7.35
CA GLN A 84 18.00 3.35 5.91
C GLN A 84 18.77 4.44 5.16
N LYS A 85 18.96 5.63 5.76
CA LYS A 85 19.80 6.69 5.15
C LYS A 85 21.25 6.25 4.94
N LYS A 86 21.81 5.53 5.93
CA LYS A 86 23.16 4.97 5.83
C LYS A 86 23.24 3.85 4.80
N MET A 87 22.21 3.00 4.73
CA MET A 87 22.13 1.95 3.71
C MET A 87 22.07 2.57 2.31
N LEU A 88 21.19 3.53 2.08
CA LEU A 88 21.08 4.25 0.80
C LEU A 88 22.43 4.90 0.42
N MET A 89 23.12 5.52 1.39
CA MET A 89 24.45 6.10 1.15
C MET A 89 25.46 5.03 0.69
N ASN A 90 25.46 3.87 1.34
CA ASN A 90 26.36 2.78 0.96
C ASN A 90 26.06 2.23 -0.44
N GLU A 91 24.78 2.12 -0.80
CA GLU A 91 24.37 1.67 -2.13
C GLU A 91 24.70 2.72 -3.22
N LEU A 92 24.52 4.01 -2.91
CA LEU A 92 24.88 5.10 -3.82
C LEU A 92 26.39 5.15 -4.07
N LYS A 93 27.23 4.85 -3.08
CA LYS A 93 28.69 4.74 -3.24
C LYS A 93 29.13 3.63 -4.21
N ARG A 94 28.29 2.66 -4.50
CA ARG A 94 28.58 1.65 -5.54
C ARG A 94 28.52 2.23 -6.94
N HIS A 95 27.81 3.35 -7.14
CA HIS A 95 27.77 4.08 -8.42
C HIS A 95 28.88 5.13 -8.52
N ASP A 96 29.25 5.74 -7.39
CA ASP A 96 30.35 6.73 -7.27
C ASP A 96 30.95 6.64 -5.88
N GLU A 97 32.15 6.08 -5.76
CA GLU A 97 32.85 5.88 -4.47
C GLU A 97 33.09 7.20 -3.72
N ASN A 98 33.18 8.30 -4.44
CA ASN A 98 33.39 9.63 -3.85
C ASN A 98 32.10 10.29 -3.38
N PHE A 99 30.92 9.70 -3.66
CA PHE A 99 29.65 10.26 -3.21
C PHE A 99 29.53 10.19 -1.68
N ASN A 100 29.44 11.37 -1.03
CA ASN A 100 29.38 11.50 0.44
C ASN A 100 28.38 12.54 0.93
N ASP A 101 27.61 13.18 0.05
CA ASP A 101 26.66 14.23 0.40
C ASP A 101 25.33 13.65 0.89
N THR A 102 25.24 13.43 2.20
CA THR A 102 24.04 12.96 2.87
C THR A 102 22.85 13.94 2.83
N LYS A 103 23.11 15.25 2.54
CA LYS A 103 22.06 16.27 2.49
C LYS A 103 21.20 16.11 1.24
N LYS A 104 21.73 15.51 0.18
CA LYS A 104 20.98 15.20 -1.04
C LYS A 104 19.95 14.09 -0.85
N ILE A 105 20.09 13.22 0.17
CA ILE A 105 19.16 12.11 0.44
C ILE A 105 18.00 12.61 1.30
N ASN A 106 16.83 12.63 0.71
CA ASN A 106 15.57 13.08 1.29
C ASN A 106 14.57 11.92 1.37
N PHE A 107 13.55 12.09 2.23
CA PHE A 107 12.47 11.12 2.42
C PHE A 107 11.14 11.83 2.21
N SER A 108 10.28 11.30 1.36
CA SER A 108 8.92 11.76 1.16
C SER A 108 7.95 10.88 1.94
N GLU A 109 6.79 11.37 2.28
CA GLU A 109 5.72 10.54 2.82
C GLU A 109 5.18 9.60 1.75
N HIS A 110 4.79 8.39 2.15
CA HIS A 110 4.38 7.32 1.24
C HIS A 110 3.19 7.74 0.37
N HIS A 111 2.10 8.20 0.99
CA HIS A 111 0.91 8.63 0.24
C HIS A 111 1.12 9.93 -0.55
N LEU A 112 1.99 10.83 -0.07
CA LEU A 112 2.41 11.98 -0.86
C LEU A 112 3.19 11.54 -2.10
N SER A 113 4.03 10.52 -1.98
CA SER A 113 4.77 9.94 -3.12
C SER A 113 3.83 9.31 -4.13
N HIS A 114 2.79 8.58 -3.68
CA HIS A 114 1.73 8.06 -4.55
C HIS A 114 1.00 9.19 -5.29
N ALA A 115 0.54 10.20 -4.56
CA ALA A 115 -0.17 11.33 -5.15
C ALA A 115 0.70 12.09 -6.18
N ALA A 116 1.97 12.33 -5.86
CA ALA A 116 2.93 12.95 -6.76
C ALA A 116 3.18 12.11 -8.02
N SER A 117 3.27 10.80 -7.89
CA SER A 117 3.49 9.89 -9.02
C SER A 117 2.32 9.84 -10.00
N ALA A 118 1.11 10.12 -9.53
CA ALA A 118 -0.09 10.22 -10.38
C ALA A 118 -0.24 11.62 -10.99
N PHE A 119 -0.09 12.67 -10.18
CA PHE A 119 -0.42 14.03 -10.60
C PHE A 119 0.61 14.65 -11.54
N TYR A 120 1.90 14.63 -11.19
CA TYR A 120 2.91 15.35 -11.98
C TYR A 120 3.15 14.82 -13.40
N PRO A 121 2.97 13.54 -13.73
CA PRO A 121 2.98 13.07 -15.11
C PRO A 121 1.64 13.24 -15.83
N SER A 122 0.56 13.58 -15.12
CA SER A 122 -0.76 13.77 -15.73
C SER A 122 -0.80 15.02 -16.61
N PRO A 123 -1.75 15.13 -17.55
CA PRO A 123 -1.93 16.31 -18.38
C PRO A 123 -2.71 17.45 -17.68
N PHE A 124 -3.06 17.30 -16.40
CA PHE A 124 -3.96 18.20 -15.70
C PHE A 124 -3.19 19.28 -14.93
N ASP A 125 -3.60 20.54 -15.10
CA ASP A 125 -3.13 21.66 -14.26
C ASP A 125 -3.73 21.63 -12.84
N GLU A 126 -4.92 21.04 -12.71
CA GLU A 126 -5.60 20.83 -11.44
C GLU A 126 -6.35 19.50 -11.45
N ALA A 127 -6.14 18.71 -10.40
CA ALA A 127 -6.83 17.42 -10.22
C ALA A 127 -7.04 17.10 -8.74
N LEU A 128 -8.11 16.37 -8.47
CA LEU A 128 -8.30 15.63 -7.24
C LEU A 128 -7.50 14.30 -7.35
N ILE A 129 -6.75 13.94 -6.34
CA ILE A 129 -5.98 12.71 -6.32
C ILE A 129 -6.46 11.85 -5.16
N LEU A 130 -6.90 10.63 -5.46
CA LEU A 130 -7.26 9.62 -4.48
C LEU A 130 -6.19 8.54 -4.48
N THR A 131 -5.57 8.30 -3.33
CA THR A 131 -4.65 7.18 -3.14
C THR A 131 -5.26 6.18 -2.17
N ALA A 132 -5.16 4.90 -2.48
CA ALA A 132 -5.62 3.81 -1.62
C ALA A 132 -4.57 2.70 -1.63
N ASP A 133 -4.11 2.31 -0.45
CA ASP A 133 -3.04 1.34 -0.26
C ASP A 133 -3.37 0.36 0.88
N GLY A 134 -2.51 -0.62 1.11
CA GLY A 134 -2.56 -1.44 2.32
C GLY A 134 -2.31 -0.57 3.54
N VAL A 135 -1.12 -0.02 3.63
CA VAL A 135 -0.73 0.97 4.63
C VAL A 135 0.62 1.63 4.30
N GLY A 136 0.65 2.94 4.28
CA GLY A 136 1.86 3.76 4.22
C GLY A 136 2.55 3.87 5.58
N GLU A 137 2.83 5.08 6.02
CA GLU A 137 3.24 5.30 7.42
C GLU A 137 2.05 5.07 8.35
N TRP A 138 1.07 5.95 8.31
CA TRP A 138 -0.22 5.85 9.00
C TRP A 138 -1.40 5.78 8.06
N ALA A 139 -1.36 6.59 7.01
CA ALA A 139 -2.42 6.68 6.02
C ALA A 139 -2.57 5.39 5.23
N THR A 140 -3.82 5.02 4.95
CA THR A 140 -4.24 3.90 4.11
C THR A 140 -5.01 4.37 2.89
N THR A 141 -5.64 5.54 3.01
CA THR A 141 -6.33 6.23 1.93
C THR A 141 -6.10 7.72 2.13
N THR A 142 -5.71 8.45 1.08
CA THR A 142 -5.59 9.90 1.15
C THR A 142 -6.28 10.57 -0.03
N VAL A 143 -6.74 11.78 0.22
CA VAL A 143 -7.26 12.69 -0.78
C VAL A 143 -6.35 13.90 -0.85
N ALA A 144 -5.83 14.19 -2.03
CA ALA A 144 -5.01 15.36 -2.28
C ALA A 144 -5.60 16.22 -3.41
N ILE A 145 -5.26 17.50 -3.41
CA ILE A 145 -5.49 18.40 -4.54
C ILE A 145 -4.14 18.80 -5.10
N GLY A 146 -3.94 18.46 -6.37
CA GLY A 146 -2.83 18.95 -7.16
C GLY A 146 -3.22 20.19 -7.93
N LYS A 147 -2.36 21.23 -7.90
CA LYS A 147 -2.56 22.46 -8.67
C LYS A 147 -1.21 22.98 -9.15
N LYS A 148 -0.97 22.94 -10.46
CA LYS A 148 0.31 23.32 -11.08
C LYS A 148 1.48 22.54 -10.45
N ASN A 149 2.33 23.20 -9.65
CA ASN A 149 3.49 22.62 -9.00
C ASN A 149 3.27 22.30 -7.51
N SER A 150 2.05 22.49 -6.99
CA SER A 150 1.71 22.22 -5.61
C SER A 150 0.83 20.98 -5.48
N LEU A 151 0.99 20.28 -4.38
CA LEU A 151 0.20 19.12 -4.02
C LEU A 151 -0.08 19.19 -2.52
N GLU A 152 -1.35 19.13 -2.14
CA GLU A 152 -1.79 19.29 -0.76
C GLU A 152 -2.71 18.15 -0.36
N ILE A 153 -2.36 17.39 0.67
CA ILE A 153 -3.21 16.38 1.29
C ILE A 153 -4.34 17.06 2.03
N LYS A 154 -5.59 16.66 1.77
CA LYS A 154 -6.79 17.24 2.36
C LYS A 154 -7.46 16.35 3.39
N LYS A 155 -7.51 15.06 3.14
CA LYS A 155 -8.15 14.07 4.01
C LYS A 155 -7.38 12.76 4.02
N GLU A 156 -7.48 12.04 5.13
CA GLU A 156 -6.84 10.74 5.30
C GLU A 156 -7.73 9.78 6.07
N ILE A 157 -7.64 8.50 5.72
CA ILE A 157 -8.07 7.38 6.56
C ILE A 157 -6.80 6.68 7.02
N HIS A 158 -6.72 6.39 8.30
CA HIS A 158 -5.54 5.82 8.92
C HIS A 158 -5.71 4.34 9.27
N PHE A 159 -4.57 3.66 9.38
CA PHE A 159 -4.49 2.33 9.96
C PHE A 159 -5.16 2.30 11.36
N PRO A 160 -5.94 1.26 11.71
CA PRO A 160 -6.05 -0.02 11.00
C PRO A 160 -7.16 -0.10 9.93
N HIS A 161 -7.82 1.01 9.60
CA HIS A 161 -8.90 1.04 8.63
C HIS A 161 -8.32 1.21 7.23
N SER A 162 -8.39 0.14 6.41
CA SER A 162 -7.79 0.10 5.08
C SER A 162 -8.60 -0.77 4.13
N LEU A 163 -8.99 -0.20 2.99
CA LEU A 163 -9.65 -0.97 1.93
C LEU A 163 -8.68 -1.97 1.29
N GLY A 164 -7.39 -1.60 1.16
CA GLY A 164 -6.35 -2.49 0.69
C GLY A 164 -6.12 -3.68 1.62
N LEU A 165 -6.06 -3.47 2.95
CA LEU A 165 -5.93 -4.57 3.92
C LEU A 165 -7.19 -5.44 3.96
N LEU A 166 -8.39 -4.86 3.79
CA LEU A 166 -9.61 -5.63 3.63
C LEU A 166 -9.51 -6.55 2.40
N TYR A 167 -9.12 -6.02 1.25
CA TYR A 167 -8.93 -6.80 0.03
C TYR A 167 -7.87 -7.90 0.21
N SER A 168 -6.76 -7.58 0.87
CA SER A 168 -5.71 -8.53 1.21
C SER A 168 -6.16 -9.62 2.21
N ALA A 169 -7.09 -9.32 3.11
CA ALA A 169 -7.69 -10.32 3.99
C ALA A 169 -8.47 -11.37 3.19
N PHE A 170 -9.22 -10.96 2.17
CA PHE A 170 -9.91 -11.88 1.25
C PHE A 170 -8.93 -12.61 0.32
N THR A 171 -7.85 -11.96 -0.10
CA THR A 171 -6.74 -12.60 -0.83
C THR A 171 -6.15 -13.75 -0.03
N TYR A 172 -5.87 -13.51 1.26
CA TYR A 172 -5.41 -14.53 2.19
C TYR A 172 -6.44 -15.64 2.41
N PHE A 173 -7.72 -15.28 2.60
CA PHE A 173 -8.80 -16.23 2.82
C PHE A 173 -8.99 -17.21 1.65
N THR A 174 -8.84 -16.72 0.42
CA THR A 174 -8.91 -17.55 -0.79
C THR A 174 -7.60 -18.29 -1.10
N GLY A 175 -6.60 -18.21 -0.21
CA GLY A 175 -5.33 -18.93 -0.30
C GLY A 175 -4.34 -18.35 -1.29
N PHE A 176 -4.49 -17.10 -1.68
CA PHE A 176 -3.47 -16.39 -2.45
C PHE A 176 -2.47 -15.68 -1.53
N LYS A 177 -1.26 -15.48 -2.04
CA LYS A 177 -0.20 -14.80 -1.28
C LYS A 177 -0.47 -13.29 -1.23
N VAL A 178 -0.58 -12.73 -0.03
CA VAL A 178 -0.74 -11.29 0.19
C VAL A 178 0.46 -10.51 -0.37
N ASN A 179 0.23 -9.29 -0.83
CA ASN A 179 1.17 -8.39 -1.52
C ASN A 179 1.62 -8.87 -2.92
N SER A 180 1.07 -9.96 -3.39
CA SER A 180 1.42 -10.48 -4.73
C SER A 180 0.31 -11.32 -5.36
N GLY A 181 -0.83 -11.47 -4.72
CA GLY A 181 -1.93 -12.31 -5.16
C GLY A 181 -3.27 -11.57 -5.29
N GLU A 182 -3.31 -10.29 -4.94
CA GLU A 182 -4.51 -9.46 -5.03
C GLU A 182 -5.05 -9.43 -6.47
N TYR A 183 -4.17 -9.33 -7.47
CA TYR A 183 -4.57 -9.40 -8.88
C TYR A 183 -5.17 -10.75 -9.29
N LYS A 184 -4.79 -11.85 -8.59
CA LYS A 184 -5.39 -13.18 -8.82
C LYS A 184 -6.79 -13.25 -8.26
N LEU A 185 -7.03 -12.63 -7.09
CA LEU A 185 -8.36 -12.49 -6.52
C LEU A 185 -9.26 -11.64 -7.44
N MET A 186 -8.74 -10.52 -7.93
CA MET A 186 -9.43 -9.68 -8.92
C MET A 186 -9.76 -10.47 -10.19
N GLY A 187 -8.80 -11.22 -10.74
CA GLY A 187 -9.01 -12.08 -11.91
C GLY A 187 -9.97 -13.25 -11.67
N LEU A 188 -10.20 -13.65 -10.41
CA LEU A 188 -11.15 -14.68 -10.03
C LEU A 188 -12.59 -14.16 -9.93
N ALA A 189 -12.77 -12.87 -9.63
CA ALA A 189 -14.08 -12.25 -9.38
C ALA A 189 -15.10 -12.43 -10.53
N PRO A 190 -14.73 -12.31 -11.82
CA PRO A 190 -15.68 -12.48 -12.92
C PRO A 190 -16.32 -13.88 -13.03
N TYR A 191 -15.74 -14.89 -12.37
CA TYR A 191 -16.26 -16.26 -12.37
C TYR A 191 -17.25 -16.53 -11.23
N GLY A 192 -17.49 -15.55 -10.35
CA GLY A 192 -18.39 -15.65 -9.20
C GLY A 192 -19.60 -14.75 -9.30
N THR A 193 -20.48 -14.89 -8.31
CA THR A 193 -21.58 -13.97 -8.03
C THR A 193 -21.40 -13.34 -6.65
N PRO A 194 -21.77 -12.08 -6.41
CA PRO A 194 -21.47 -11.37 -5.15
C PRO A 194 -22.41 -11.75 -4.00
N LYS A 195 -22.58 -13.06 -3.74
CA LYS A 195 -23.50 -13.62 -2.73
C LYS A 195 -23.19 -13.18 -1.29
N PHE A 196 -21.97 -12.80 -1.02
CA PHE A 196 -21.52 -12.44 0.33
C PHE A 196 -21.41 -10.92 0.55
N LYS A 197 -21.84 -10.11 -0.42
CA LYS A 197 -21.77 -8.65 -0.36
C LYS A 197 -22.39 -8.08 0.93
N GLU A 198 -23.66 -8.41 1.18
CA GLU A 198 -24.37 -7.93 2.37
C GLU A 198 -23.70 -8.43 3.67
N LYS A 199 -23.14 -9.63 3.66
CA LYS A 199 -22.43 -10.17 4.80
C LYS A 199 -21.15 -9.38 5.10
N ILE A 200 -20.46 -8.88 4.08
CA ILE A 200 -19.28 -8.00 4.22
C ILE A 200 -19.71 -6.66 4.82
N TYR A 201 -20.70 -6.00 4.27
CA TYR A 201 -21.19 -4.71 4.79
C TYR A 201 -21.72 -4.81 6.23
N ASN A 202 -22.50 -5.83 6.55
CA ASN A 202 -23.14 -5.94 7.86
C ASN A 202 -22.18 -6.34 8.98
N ASN A 203 -20.98 -6.87 8.68
CA ASN A 203 -20.09 -7.39 9.70
C ASN A 203 -18.66 -6.82 9.67
N LEU A 204 -18.11 -6.55 8.47
CA LEU A 204 -16.68 -6.27 8.33
C LEU A 204 -16.35 -4.80 8.13
N ILE A 205 -17.26 -4.02 7.56
CA ILE A 205 -17.00 -2.63 7.20
C ILE A 205 -18.25 -1.76 7.38
N ASP A 206 -18.09 -0.65 8.07
CA ASP A 206 -19.09 0.42 8.18
C ASP A 206 -18.71 1.54 7.21
N VAL A 207 -19.60 1.85 6.25
CA VAL A 207 -19.37 2.84 5.19
C VAL A 207 -20.31 4.01 5.37
N LYS A 208 -19.75 5.20 5.57
CA LYS A 208 -20.50 6.44 5.75
C LYS A 208 -21.06 6.98 4.42
N ASP A 209 -21.89 8.01 4.52
CA ASP A 209 -22.54 8.62 3.33
C ASP A 209 -21.55 9.28 2.38
N ASP A 210 -20.45 9.80 2.90
CA ASP A 210 -19.35 10.37 2.10
C ASP A 210 -18.41 9.32 1.49
N GLY A 211 -18.63 8.03 1.80
CA GLY A 211 -17.79 6.92 1.36
C GLY A 211 -16.61 6.63 2.28
N SER A 212 -16.36 7.43 3.32
CA SER A 212 -15.40 7.07 4.36
C SER A 212 -15.86 5.81 5.10
N PHE A 213 -14.91 5.07 5.67
CA PHE A 213 -15.23 3.76 6.22
C PHE A 213 -14.39 3.42 7.45
N ASN A 214 -14.93 2.50 8.26
CA ASN A 214 -14.23 1.86 9.36
C ASN A 214 -14.35 0.35 9.24
N LEU A 215 -13.25 -0.38 9.49
CA LEU A 215 -13.25 -1.83 9.54
C LEU A 215 -13.51 -2.32 10.96
N ASN A 216 -14.33 -3.36 11.09
CA ASN A 216 -14.54 -4.04 12.35
C ASN A 216 -13.34 -4.95 12.67
N GLN A 217 -12.45 -4.45 13.54
CA GLN A 217 -11.19 -5.11 13.87
C GLN A 217 -11.35 -6.47 14.57
N ASP A 218 -12.54 -6.82 15.02
CA ASP A 218 -12.86 -8.10 15.65
C ASP A 218 -12.64 -9.33 14.73
N PHE A 219 -12.62 -9.11 13.42
CA PHE A 219 -12.47 -10.14 12.40
C PHE A 219 -11.07 -10.28 11.85
N PHE A 220 -10.20 -9.32 12.12
CA PHE A 220 -8.87 -9.21 11.52
C PHE A 220 -7.76 -9.45 12.53
N ASN A 221 -6.61 -9.89 12.04
CA ASN A 221 -5.44 -10.22 12.84
C ASN A 221 -4.19 -9.42 12.44
N TYR A 222 -4.26 -8.67 11.36
CA TYR A 222 -3.09 -8.01 10.78
C TYR A 222 -2.47 -6.92 11.68
N ALA A 223 -3.24 -6.36 12.62
CA ALA A 223 -2.70 -5.38 13.56
C ALA A 223 -1.85 -6.00 14.67
N THR A 224 -2.17 -7.24 15.08
CA THR A 224 -1.58 -7.88 16.27
C THR A 224 -1.04 -9.28 16.03
N GLY A 225 -1.39 -9.91 14.92
CA GLY A 225 -1.05 -11.29 14.61
C GLY A 225 -0.06 -11.45 13.45
N LEU A 226 0.15 -12.71 13.08
CA LEU A 226 0.97 -13.11 11.93
C LEU A 226 0.11 -13.55 10.73
N THR A 227 -1.20 -13.41 10.84
CA THR A 227 -2.18 -13.75 9.80
C THR A 227 -3.07 -12.55 9.52
N MET A 228 -3.73 -12.51 8.35
CA MET A 228 -4.61 -11.40 8.00
C MET A 228 -5.96 -11.47 8.73
N ILE A 229 -6.46 -12.66 8.98
CA ILE A 229 -7.80 -12.95 9.52
C ILE A 229 -7.72 -13.86 10.74
N ASN A 230 -8.78 -13.88 11.52
CA ASN A 230 -8.94 -14.77 12.67
C ASN A 230 -10.08 -15.79 12.47
N GLN A 231 -10.37 -16.58 13.52
CA GLN A 231 -11.41 -17.59 13.46
C GLN A 231 -12.84 -17.02 13.32
N LYS A 232 -13.09 -15.79 13.83
CA LYS A 232 -14.39 -15.13 13.65
C LYS A 232 -14.68 -14.85 12.18
N PHE A 233 -13.66 -14.40 11.42
CA PHE A 233 -13.77 -14.22 9.97
C PHE A 233 -14.10 -15.54 9.26
N CYS A 234 -13.39 -16.60 9.58
CA CYS A 234 -13.65 -17.93 9.02
C CYS A 234 -15.08 -18.42 9.31
N ASN A 235 -15.53 -18.25 10.56
CA ASN A 235 -16.88 -18.63 10.98
C ASN A 235 -17.96 -17.81 10.27
N LEU A 236 -17.73 -16.53 10.01
CA LEU A 236 -18.64 -15.66 9.27
C LEU A 236 -18.99 -16.23 7.89
N PHE A 237 -17.99 -16.77 7.19
CA PHE A 237 -18.17 -17.36 5.85
C PHE A 237 -18.39 -18.87 5.89
N GLY A 238 -18.33 -19.51 7.06
CA GLY A 238 -18.57 -20.93 7.24
C GLY A 238 -17.46 -21.85 6.71
N ARG A 239 -16.28 -21.31 6.42
CA ARG A 239 -15.11 -22.06 5.95
C ARG A 239 -13.81 -21.52 6.55
N LYS A 240 -12.79 -22.37 6.62
CA LYS A 240 -11.40 -21.96 6.89
C LYS A 240 -10.79 -21.31 5.64
N ASN A 241 -9.70 -20.58 5.82
CA ASN A 241 -8.90 -20.11 4.68
C ASN A 241 -8.39 -21.30 3.85
N ARG A 242 -8.47 -21.18 2.54
CA ARG A 242 -8.04 -22.22 1.60
C ARG A 242 -6.54 -22.49 1.72
N ASN A 243 -6.17 -23.75 1.76
CA ASN A 243 -4.78 -24.18 1.61
C ASN A 243 -4.50 -24.44 0.11
N PRO A 244 -3.67 -23.63 -0.56
CA PRO A 244 -3.44 -23.75 -2.01
C PRO A 244 -2.76 -25.06 -2.41
N ASP A 245 -2.00 -25.71 -1.51
CA ASP A 245 -1.29 -26.96 -1.79
C ASP A 245 -2.19 -28.20 -1.72
N LYS A 246 -3.34 -28.08 -1.06
CA LYS A 246 -4.24 -29.21 -0.77
C LYS A 246 -5.63 -29.06 -1.36
N GLU A 247 -6.06 -27.83 -1.65
CA GLU A 247 -7.44 -27.51 -2.00
C GLU A 247 -7.52 -26.77 -3.34
N LYS A 248 -8.42 -27.19 -4.19
CA LYS A 248 -8.72 -26.49 -5.46
C LYS A 248 -9.57 -25.25 -5.20
N ILE A 249 -9.56 -24.34 -6.16
CA ILE A 249 -10.50 -23.23 -6.20
C ILE A 249 -11.89 -23.79 -6.55
N GLU A 250 -12.90 -23.41 -5.79
CA GLU A 250 -14.30 -23.80 -5.95
C GLU A 250 -15.17 -22.57 -6.20
N GLN A 251 -16.43 -22.77 -6.57
CA GLN A 251 -17.41 -21.70 -6.79
C GLN A 251 -17.52 -20.77 -5.57
N PHE A 252 -17.43 -21.30 -4.35
CA PHE A 252 -17.39 -20.50 -3.13
C PHE A 252 -16.30 -19.43 -3.16
N HIS A 253 -15.08 -19.78 -3.60
CA HIS A 253 -13.95 -18.82 -3.66
C HIS A 253 -14.16 -17.77 -4.76
N MET A 254 -14.82 -18.15 -5.86
CA MET A 254 -15.21 -17.24 -6.94
C MET A 254 -16.28 -16.24 -6.44
N ASP A 255 -17.28 -16.72 -5.72
CA ASP A 255 -18.34 -15.89 -5.14
C ASP A 255 -17.81 -14.94 -4.06
N ILE A 256 -16.84 -15.38 -3.26
CA ILE A 256 -16.09 -14.52 -2.31
C ILE A 256 -15.33 -13.42 -3.07
N ALA A 257 -14.60 -13.78 -4.12
CA ALA A 257 -13.85 -12.83 -4.94
C ALA A 257 -14.78 -11.79 -5.59
N ALA A 258 -15.88 -12.22 -6.19
CA ALA A 258 -16.90 -11.32 -6.75
C ALA A 258 -17.49 -10.39 -5.69
N SER A 259 -17.72 -10.89 -4.48
CA SER A 259 -18.32 -10.12 -3.40
C SER A 259 -17.41 -8.98 -2.92
N ILE A 260 -16.12 -9.27 -2.66
CA ILE A 260 -15.19 -8.22 -2.22
C ILE A 260 -14.87 -7.25 -3.35
N GLN A 261 -14.84 -7.71 -4.60
CA GLN A 261 -14.63 -6.84 -5.76
C GLN A 261 -15.73 -5.79 -5.86
N VAL A 262 -17.00 -6.20 -5.83
CA VAL A 262 -18.16 -5.29 -5.87
C VAL A 262 -18.15 -4.31 -4.68
N VAL A 263 -17.87 -4.79 -3.47
CA VAL A 263 -17.79 -3.92 -2.28
C VAL A 263 -16.70 -2.86 -2.46
N THR A 264 -15.53 -3.26 -2.95
CA THR A 264 -14.42 -2.32 -3.19
C THR A 264 -14.79 -1.27 -4.23
N GLU A 265 -15.37 -1.68 -5.34
CA GLU A 265 -15.83 -0.78 -6.42
C GLU A 265 -16.87 0.24 -5.92
N GLU A 266 -17.87 -0.23 -5.19
CA GLU A 266 -18.93 0.64 -4.65
C GLU A 266 -18.39 1.69 -3.68
N ILE A 267 -17.46 1.29 -2.78
CA ILE A 267 -16.84 2.23 -1.84
C ILE A 267 -15.99 3.26 -2.58
N MET A 268 -15.15 2.82 -3.52
CA MET A 268 -14.31 3.73 -4.31
C MET A 268 -15.14 4.71 -5.12
N ILE A 269 -16.21 4.25 -5.76
CA ILE A 269 -17.14 5.11 -6.52
C ILE A 269 -17.85 6.10 -5.59
N LYS A 270 -18.28 5.66 -4.40
CA LYS A 270 -18.94 6.51 -3.41
C LYS A 270 -17.99 7.60 -2.92
N LEU A 271 -16.74 7.26 -2.57
CA LEU A 271 -15.68 8.21 -2.21
C LEU A 271 -15.48 9.26 -3.31
N VAL A 272 -15.23 8.81 -4.54
CA VAL A 272 -14.97 9.74 -5.67
C VAL A 272 -16.12 10.68 -5.92
N LYS A 273 -17.37 10.19 -5.90
CA LYS A 273 -18.57 11.02 -6.08
C LYS A 273 -18.70 12.09 -4.99
N SER A 274 -18.51 11.70 -3.75
CA SER A 274 -18.57 12.62 -2.60
C SER A 274 -17.47 13.69 -2.69
N LEU A 275 -16.23 13.28 -2.92
CA LEU A 275 -15.08 14.17 -3.02
C LEU A 275 -15.20 15.14 -4.20
N ARG A 276 -15.69 14.68 -5.35
CA ARG A 276 -15.96 15.55 -6.49
C ARG A 276 -17.02 16.63 -6.15
N SER A 277 -18.06 16.24 -5.43
CA SER A 277 -19.11 17.18 -4.98
C SER A 277 -18.56 18.21 -3.99
N GLU A 278 -17.71 17.79 -3.07
CA GLU A 278 -17.13 18.64 -2.03
C GLU A 278 -16.11 19.64 -2.59
N TYR A 279 -15.15 19.15 -3.35
CA TYR A 279 -14.02 19.97 -3.84
C TYR A 279 -14.30 20.65 -5.18
N LYS A 280 -15.33 20.26 -5.91
CA LYS A 280 -15.73 20.80 -7.23
C LYS A 280 -14.61 20.76 -8.27
N VAL A 281 -13.68 19.81 -8.16
CA VAL A 281 -12.62 19.55 -9.13
C VAL A 281 -13.11 18.52 -10.14
N ASN A 282 -12.91 18.80 -11.43
CA ASN A 282 -13.45 17.93 -12.50
C ASN A 282 -12.55 16.76 -12.88
N ASN A 283 -11.24 16.89 -12.65
CA ASN A 283 -10.25 15.86 -12.99
C ASN A 283 -9.92 14.99 -11.76
N LEU A 284 -9.78 13.69 -11.99
CA LEU A 284 -9.39 12.70 -10.99
C LEU A 284 -8.24 11.87 -11.54
#